data_a93fba031ec41f3a31117e191ff90db2
#
_entry.id   a93fba031ec41f3a31117e191ff90db2
#
_cell.length_a   1.000
_cell.length_b   1.000
_cell.length_c   1.000
_cell.angle_alpha   90.00
_cell.angle_beta   90.00
_cell.angle_gamma   90.00
#
_symmetry.space_group_name_H-M   'P 1'
#
loop_
_entity.id
_entity.type
_entity.pdbx_description
1 polymer ?
#
loop_
_entity_poly.entity_id
_entity_poly.type
_entity_poly.pdbx_seq_one_letter_code
_entity_poly.pdbx_strand_id
1 'polypeptide(L)'
;MAAGVRANRLAKPARPTQAPARVIHFYGLTQAPGPSAESFRDLKGVDGAAPVEPLACAGLICWISRVPEAEFAENLSKNMQDLDWLAAATIRHQQVVSAIAQAGDVLPARFGIEFLNDESLRSHIESRDFFQWL
;
A
#
# COMPACT_ATOMS: atom_id res chain seq x y z
N MET A 1 -34.53 23.62 2.32
CA MET A 1 -33.98 23.19 2.10
C MET A 1 -33.32 22.63 2.36
N ALA A 2 -33.47 22.80 2.45
CA ALA A 2 -32.81 22.27 2.30
C ALA A 2 -32.19 21.64 2.37
N ALA A 3 -32.52 21.93 2.60
CA ALA A 3 -31.85 21.33 2.41
C ALA A 3 -31.08 20.84 2.36
N GLY A 4 -31.40 21.16 2.32
CA GLY A 4 -30.59 20.79 2.02
C GLY A 4 -29.80 20.40 2.35
N VAL A 5 -30.17 20.55 2.48
CA VAL A 5 -29.38 20.27 2.51
C VAL A 5 -28.75 19.63 2.76
N ARG A 6 -29.05 19.81 2.77
CA ARG A 6 -28.47 19.32 2.68
C ARG A 6 -27.62 18.80 2.41
N ALA A 7 -27.84 19.02 2.44
CA ALA A 7 -27.05 18.55 2.01
C ALA A 7 -26.09 18.21 2.03
N ASN A 8 -26.33 18.33 2.07
CA ASN A 8 -25.43 18.05 1.88
C ASN A 8 -24.64 17.72 2.12
N ARG A 9 -25.03 17.89 2.32
CA ARG A 9 -24.37 17.66 2.35
C ARG A 9 -23.65 17.21 2.43
N LEU A 10 -23.73 17.24 2.55
CA LEU A 10 -23.00 16.98 2.38
C LEU A 10 -22.12 16.65 2.35
N ALA A 11 -22.26 16.94 2.47
CA ALA A 11 -21.41 16.79 2.30
C ALA A 11 -20.53 16.56 2.34
N LYS A 12 -20.48 16.46 2.27
CA LYS A 12 -19.48 16.21 2.34
C LYS A 12 -18.72 16.38 1.76
N PRO A 13 -18.70 16.53 2.04
CA PRO A 13 -18.10 16.99 0.98
C PRO A 13 -16.97 17.33 0.47
N ALA A 14 -16.78 17.63 0.60
CA ALA A 14 -15.85 18.31 -0.05
C ALA A 14 -14.66 17.66 -0.67
N ARG A 15 -14.77 16.47 -1.04
CA ARG A 15 -13.67 15.77 -1.65
C ARG A 15 -13.61 15.82 -3.17
N PRO A 16 -14.55 16.44 -3.86
CA PRO A 16 -14.52 16.42 -5.34
C PRO A 16 -13.26 17.04 -5.94
N THR A 17 -12.61 17.96 -5.22
CA THR A 17 -11.42 18.61 -5.73
C THR A 17 -10.13 17.98 -5.24
N GLN A 18 -10.25 16.88 -4.51
CA GLN A 18 -9.09 16.18 -3.95
C GLN A 18 -8.83 14.89 -4.70
N ALA A 19 -7.59 14.44 -4.62
CA ALA A 19 -7.26 13.12 -5.15
C ALA A 19 -8.06 12.05 -4.43
N PRO A 20 -8.39 10.93 -5.10
CA PRO A 20 -9.06 9.82 -4.44
C PRO A 20 -8.28 9.35 -3.22
N ALA A 21 -9.01 8.85 -2.23
CA ALA A 21 -8.40 8.33 -1.02
C ALA A 21 -7.53 7.12 -1.33
N ARG A 22 -6.41 7.01 -0.63
CA ARG A 22 -5.45 5.94 -0.82
C ARG A 22 -5.12 5.27 0.48
N VAL A 23 -4.74 4.00 0.38
CA VAL A 23 -4.21 3.22 1.49
C VAL A 23 -2.82 2.74 1.12
N ILE A 24 -2.11 2.17 2.08
CA ILE A 24 -0.74 1.71 1.89
C ILE A 24 -0.74 0.21 1.71
N HIS A 25 -0.20 -0.25 0.57
CA HIS A 25 0.09 -1.65 0.35
C HIS A 25 1.55 -1.91 0.73
N PHE A 26 1.80 -2.91 1.54
CA PHE A 26 3.10 -3.18 2.13
C PHE A 26 3.75 -4.38 1.46
N TYR A 27 5.00 -4.23 1.02
CA TYR A 27 5.75 -5.30 0.34
C TYR A 27 6.77 -5.99 1.22
N GLY A 28 7.37 -5.27 2.16
CA GLY A 28 8.40 -5.86 2.99
C GLY A 28 9.32 -4.83 3.61
N LEU A 29 10.26 -5.31 4.40
CA LEU A 29 11.20 -4.49 5.15
C LEU A 29 12.63 -4.74 4.67
N THR A 30 13.43 -3.69 4.63
CA THR A 30 14.89 -3.80 4.51
C THR A 30 15.52 -2.99 5.62
N GLN A 31 16.80 -3.26 5.88
CA GLN A 31 17.56 -2.42 6.81
C GLN A 31 17.92 -1.12 6.12
N ALA A 32 18.04 -0.05 6.92
CA ALA A 32 18.50 1.23 6.38
C ALA A 32 20.02 1.16 6.17
N PRO A 33 20.58 1.78 5.12
CA PRO A 33 19.88 2.61 4.13
C PRO A 33 19.13 1.82 3.06
N GLY A 34 19.44 0.53 2.87
CA GLY A 34 18.76 -0.29 1.90
C GLY A 34 19.01 0.13 0.46
N PRO A 35 18.28 -0.48 -0.47
CA PRO A 35 18.38 -0.10 -1.88
C PRO A 35 17.80 1.30 -2.11
N SER A 36 18.25 1.94 -3.17
CA SER A 36 17.77 3.26 -3.55
C SER A 36 16.38 3.15 -4.19
N ALA A 37 15.50 4.10 -3.87
CA ALA A 37 14.19 4.17 -4.50
C ALA A 37 14.30 4.27 -6.03
N GLU A 38 15.37 4.90 -6.51
CA GLU A 38 15.61 5.06 -7.93
C GLU A 38 15.72 3.70 -8.66
N SER A 39 16.18 2.67 -7.94
CA SER A 39 16.31 1.33 -8.51
C SER A 39 14.98 0.74 -8.95
N PHE A 40 13.87 1.24 -8.39
CA PHE A 40 12.54 0.70 -8.65
C PHE A 40 11.64 1.67 -9.41
N ARG A 41 12.24 2.72 -9.98
CA ARG A 41 11.49 3.79 -10.64
C ARG A 41 10.57 3.29 -11.75
N ASP A 42 11.01 2.29 -12.49
CA ASP A 42 10.25 1.77 -13.63
C ASP A 42 9.35 0.61 -13.24
N LEU A 43 9.33 0.25 -11.97
CA LEU A 43 8.54 -0.87 -11.48
C LEU A 43 7.18 -0.37 -11.05
N LYS A 44 6.14 -1.00 -11.55
CA LYS A 44 4.78 -0.62 -11.19
C LYS A 44 4.33 -1.39 -9.95
N GLY A 45 3.59 -0.70 -9.10
CA GLY A 45 3.08 -1.28 -7.87
C GLY A 45 1.96 -2.28 -8.10
N VAL A 46 1.41 -2.74 -7.00
CA VAL A 46 0.42 -3.81 -6.96
C VAL A 46 -0.85 -3.49 -7.76
N ASP A 47 -1.19 -2.22 -7.88
CA ASP A 47 -2.35 -1.78 -8.66
C ASP A 47 -2.05 -1.58 -10.14
N GLY A 48 -0.81 -1.83 -10.56
CA GLY A 48 -0.38 -1.65 -11.94
C GLY A 48 -0.02 -0.22 -12.31
N ALA A 49 0.01 0.70 -11.34
CA ALA A 49 0.23 2.12 -11.62
C ALA A 49 1.08 2.83 -10.57
N ALA A 50 0.81 2.60 -9.29
CA ALA A 50 1.46 3.33 -8.20
C ALA A 50 2.96 3.04 -8.16
N PRO A 51 3.79 4.03 -7.82
CA PRO A 51 5.21 3.78 -7.64
C PRO A 51 5.47 2.94 -6.40
N VAL A 52 6.62 2.26 -6.41
CA VAL A 52 7.14 1.57 -5.23
C VAL A 52 8.07 2.55 -4.52
N GLU A 53 7.79 2.83 -3.26
CA GLU A 53 8.51 3.89 -2.54
C GLU A 53 8.93 3.43 -1.15
N PRO A 54 10.00 4.02 -0.62
CA PRO A 54 10.46 3.71 0.74
C PRO A 54 9.77 4.60 1.77
N LEU A 55 9.56 4.04 2.95
CA LEU A 55 9.08 4.79 4.10
C LEU A 55 9.91 4.39 5.31
N ALA A 56 10.61 5.34 5.91
CA ALA A 56 11.46 5.05 7.06
C ALA A 56 10.60 4.77 8.29
N CYS A 57 10.89 3.68 8.99
CA CYS A 57 10.15 3.24 10.16
C CYS A 57 11.11 2.58 11.15
N ALA A 58 11.33 3.21 12.30
CA ALA A 58 12.07 2.59 13.40
C ALA A 58 13.44 2.01 12.98
N GLY A 59 14.17 2.74 12.16
CA GLY A 59 15.49 2.31 11.68
C GLY A 59 15.47 1.32 10.53
N LEU A 60 14.28 0.97 10.08
CA LEU A 60 14.08 0.08 8.93
C LEU A 60 13.46 0.87 7.79
N ILE A 61 13.46 0.27 6.61
CA ILE A 61 12.78 0.83 5.44
C ILE A 61 11.61 -0.07 5.10
N CYS A 62 10.41 0.52 5.11
CA CYS A 62 9.20 -0.16 4.64
C CYS A 62 9.02 0.15 3.17
N TRP A 63 8.90 -0.88 2.34
CA TRP A 63 8.66 -0.70 0.91
C TRP A 63 7.17 -0.80 0.65
N ILE A 64 6.60 0.25 0.06
CA ILE A 64 5.16 0.41 -0.03
C ILE A 64 4.74 0.97 -1.39
N SER A 65 3.45 0.86 -1.68
CA SER A 65 2.79 1.64 -2.72
C SER A 65 1.52 2.25 -2.13
N ARG A 66 1.20 3.47 -2.58
CA ARG A 66 -0.05 4.12 -2.17
C ARG A 66 -1.08 3.84 -3.25
N VAL A 67 -2.10 3.09 -2.88
CA VAL A 67 -3.04 2.49 -3.83
C VAL A 67 -4.47 2.92 -3.51
N PRO A 68 -5.39 2.84 -4.48
CA PRO A 68 -6.76 3.29 -4.25
C PRO A 68 -7.43 2.55 -3.09
N GLU A 69 -8.01 3.31 -2.18
CA GLU A 69 -8.75 2.77 -1.05
C GLU A 69 -9.92 1.90 -1.51
N ALA A 70 -10.61 2.34 -2.56
CA ALA A 70 -11.76 1.61 -3.07
C ALA A 70 -11.40 0.20 -3.49
N GLU A 71 -10.24 0.03 -4.11
CA GLU A 71 -9.82 -1.27 -4.63
C GLU A 71 -9.17 -2.14 -3.56
N PHE A 72 -8.33 -1.56 -2.70
CA PHE A 72 -7.47 -2.31 -1.79
C PHE A 72 -7.93 -2.29 -0.32
N ALA A 73 -9.01 -1.61 -0.01
CA ALA A 73 -9.58 -1.61 1.33
C ALA A 73 -11.07 -1.89 1.25
N GLU A 74 -11.81 -0.97 0.67
CA GLU A 74 -13.26 -1.03 0.66
C GLU A 74 -13.78 -2.29 -0.04
N ASN A 75 -13.22 -2.63 -1.19
CA ASN A 75 -13.65 -3.79 -1.98
C ASN A 75 -12.61 -4.92 -1.99
N LEU A 76 -11.67 -4.91 -1.07
CA LEU A 76 -10.58 -5.88 -1.11
C LEU A 76 -11.10 -7.31 -1.02
N SER A 77 -11.98 -7.59 -0.08
CA SER A 77 -12.54 -8.95 0.09
C SER A 77 -13.26 -9.43 -1.17
N LYS A 78 -14.02 -8.54 -1.79
CA LYS A 78 -14.73 -8.87 -3.02
C LYS A 78 -13.75 -9.11 -4.15
N ASN A 79 -12.75 -8.26 -4.29
CA ASN A 79 -11.76 -8.37 -5.36
C ASN A 79 -10.94 -9.64 -5.22
N MET A 80 -10.63 -10.04 -3.99
CA MET A 80 -9.86 -11.26 -3.76
C MET A 80 -10.60 -12.53 -4.15
N GLN A 81 -11.92 -12.45 -4.37
CA GLN A 81 -12.71 -13.57 -4.87
C GLN A 81 -12.73 -13.62 -6.40
N ASP A 82 -12.24 -12.60 -7.06
CA ASP A 82 -12.11 -12.54 -8.51
C ASP A 82 -10.73 -13.08 -8.87
N LEU A 83 -10.69 -14.25 -9.49
CA LEU A 83 -9.42 -14.93 -9.77
C LEU A 83 -8.52 -14.13 -10.70
N ASP A 84 -9.09 -13.42 -11.67
CA ASP A 84 -8.28 -12.61 -12.59
C ASP A 84 -7.64 -11.44 -11.85
N TRP A 85 -8.42 -10.76 -11.01
CA TRP A 85 -7.88 -9.66 -10.22
C TRP A 85 -6.80 -10.15 -9.26
N LEU A 86 -7.09 -11.24 -8.55
CA LEU A 86 -6.18 -11.79 -7.55
C LEU A 86 -4.86 -12.23 -8.20
N ALA A 87 -4.93 -12.92 -9.33
CA ALA A 87 -3.74 -13.37 -10.04
C ALA A 87 -2.88 -12.19 -10.48
N ALA A 88 -3.49 -11.17 -11.06
CA ALA A 88 -2.74 -10.00 -11.53
C ALA A 88 -2.10 -9.25 -10.37
N ALA A 89 -2.84 -9.04 -9.29
CA ALA A 89 -2.34 -8.30 -8.13
C ALA A 89 -1.23 -9.05 -7.42
N THR A 90 -1.39 -10.37 -7.23
CA THR A 90 -0.36 -11.17 -6.55
C THR A 90 0.91 -11.27 -7.38
N ILE A 91 0.80 -11.36 -8.69
CA ILE A 91 1.97 -11.37 -9.57
C ILE A 91 2.72 -10.05 -9.45
N ARG A 92 2.01 -8.93 -9.47
CA ARG A 92 2.66 -7.61 -9.33
C ARG A 92 3.31 -7.45 -7.95
N HIS A 93 2.64 -7.91 -6.90
CA HIS A 93 3.23 -7.89 -5.56
C HIS A 93 4.53 -8.70 -5.54
N GLN A 94 4.51 -9.89 -6.09
CA GLN A 94 5.68 -10.76 -6.10
C GLN A 94 6.81 -10.18 -6.94
N GLN A 95 6.50 -9.51 -8.04
CA GLN A 95 7.51 -8.85 -8.87
C GLN A 95 8.23 -7.76 -8.07
N VAL A 96 7.51 -7.00 -7.26
CA VAL A 96 8.12 -5.98 -6.41
C VAL A 96 9.02 -6.62 -5.35
N VAL A 97 8.51 -7.64 -4.65
CA VAL A 97 9.30 -8.35 -3.64
C VAL A 97 10.57 -8.93 -4.25
N SER A 98 10.45 -9.53 -5.43
CA SER A 98 11.61 -10.11 -6.11
C SER A 98 12.64 -9.06 -6.50
N ALA A 99 12.19 -7.90 -6.98
CA ALA A 99 13.09 -6.81 -7.33
C ALA A 99 13.86 -6.30 -6.11
N ILE A 100 13.18 -6.17 -4.97
CA ILE A 100 13.82 -5.75 -3.73
C ILE A 100 14.84 -6.80 -3.29
N ALA A 101 14.46 -8.08 -3.37
CA ALA A 101 15.34 -9.18 -2.97
C ALA A 101 16.61 -9.25 -3.82
N GLN A 102 16.52 -8.88 -5.09
CA GLN A 102 17.68 -8.83 -5.95
C GLN A 102 18.63 -7.71 -5.60
N ALA A 103 18.12 -6.66 -4.97
CA ALA A 103 18.92 -5.51 -4.57
C ALA A 103 19.53 -5.67 -3.18
N GLY A 104 19.07 -6.62 -2.38
CA GLY A 104 19.59 -6.84 -1.04
C GLY A 104 18.66 -7.72 -0.22
N ASP A 105 18.97 -7.85 1.05
CA ASP A 105 18.19 -8.68 1.96
C ASP A 105 16.86 -8.00 2.25
N VAL A 106 15.78 -8.74 2.14
CA VAL A 106 14.44 -8.25 2.41
C VAL A 106 13.68 -9.25 3.27
N LEU A 107 12.89 -8.72 4.20
CA LEU A 107 11.92 -9.50 4.97
C LEU A 107 10.58 -9.27 4.27
N PRO A 108 10.12 -10.22 3.44
CA PRO A 108 8.96 -9.97 2.61
C PRO A 108 7.65 -10.07 3.38
N ALA A 109 6.69 -9.26 3.00
CA ALA A 109 5.33 -9.38 3.47
C ALA A 109 4.54 -10.19 2.45
N ARG A 110 3.61 -11.01 2.92
CA ARG A 110 2.72 -11.71 2.00
C ARG A 110 1.70 -10.74 1.44
N PHE A 111 1.09 -11.12 0.33
CA PHE A 111 0.09 -10.30 -0.32
C PHE A 111 -1.11 -10.06 0.60
N GLY A 112 -1.66 -8.86 0.52
CA GLY A 112 -2.90 -8.52 1.23
C GLY A 112 -2.73 -7.74 2.52
N ILE A 113 -1.54 -7.23 2.80
CA ILE A 113 -1.27 -6.43 3.99
C ILE A 113 -1.42 -4.95 3.63
N GLU A 114 -2.51 -4.35 4.10
CA GLU A 114 -2.83 -2.96 3.83
C GLU A 114 -2.89 -2.16 5.12
N PHE A 115 -2.48 -0.89 5.05
CA PHE A 115 -2.55 0.02 6.19
C PHE A 115 -3.27 1.30 5.77
N LEU A 116 -3.99 1.87 6.71
CA LEU A 116 -4.79 3.07 6.44
C LEU A 116 -3.91 4.26 6.07
N ASN A 117 -2.79 4.42 6.76
CA ASN A 117 -1.89 5.55 6.56
C ASN A 117 -0.49 5.21 7.09
N ASP A 118 0.44 6.17 6.93
CA ASP A 118 1.83 6.02 7.36
C ASP A 118 1.92 5.72 8.85
N GLU A 119 1.10 6.39 9.64
CA GLU A 119 1.13 6.25 11.09
C GLU A 119 0.73 4.85 11.52
N SER A 120 -0.28 4.28 10.89
CA SER A 120 -0.70 2.90 11.17
C SER A 120 0.42 1.91 10.90
N LEU A 121 1.11 2.09 9.79
CA LEU A 121 2.23 1.22 9.42
C LEU A 121 3.37 1.36 10.41
N ARG A 122 3.76 2.60 10.71
CA ARG A 122 4.84 2.85 11.67
C ARG A 122 4.54 2.27 13.04
N SER A 123 3.30 2.41 13.49
CA SER A 123 2.87 1.89 14.78
C SER A 123 3.02 0.37 14.85
N HIS A 124 2.65 -0.32 13.77
CA HIS A 124 2.81 -1.78 13.70
C HIS A 124 4.28 -2.19 13.72
N ILE A 125 5.13 -1.47 12.99
CA ILE A 125 6.56 -1.80 12.96
C ILE A 125 7.18 -1.55 14.33
N GLU A 126 6.81 -0.46 14.99
CA GLU A 126 7.33 -0.13 16.32
C GLU A 126 6.88 -1.14 17.37
N SER A 127 5.69 -1.70 17.23
CA SER A 127 5.19 -2.71 18.14
C SER A 127 5.82 -4.08 17.90
N ARG A 128 6.52 -4.22 16.78
CA ARG A 128 7.15 -5.46 16.34
C ARG A 128 6.17 -6.60 16.07
N ASP A 129 4.95 -6.24 15.71
CA ASP A 129 3.94 -7.24 15.34
C ASP A 129 4.10 -7.71 13.91
N PHE A 130 5.06 -7.15 13.18
CA PHE A 130 5.24 -7.45 11.76
C PHE A 130 5.64 -8.92 11.50
N PHE A 131 6.07 -9.65 12.51
CA PHE A 131 6.37 -11.06 12.35
C PHE A 131 5.15 -11.89 11.95
N GLN A 132 3.95 -11.39 12.22
CA GLN A 132 2.72 -12.08 11.88
C GLN A 132 2.45 -12.10 10.38
N TRP A 133 3.18 -11.29 9.60
CA TRP A 133 2.96 -11.16 8.16
C TRP A 133 3.91 -11.99 7.32
N LEU A 134 4.77 -12.75 7.95
CA LEU A 134 5.83 -13.50 7.27
C LEU A 134 5.41 -14.93 6.93
#